data_d4cc4785a6f4130cc41868ca02d58992
#
_entry.id   d4cc4785a6f4130cc41868ca02d58992
#
_cell.length_a   1.000
_cell.length_b   1.000
_cell.length_c   1.000
_cell.angle_alpha   90.00
_cell.angle_beta   90.00
_cell.angle_gamma   90.00
#
_symmetry.space_group_name_H-M   'P 1'
#
loop_
_entity.id
_entity.type
_entity.pdbx_description
1 polymer ?
#
loop_
_entity_poly.entity_id
_entity_poly.type
_entity_poly.pdbx_seq_one_letter_code
_entity_poly.pdbx_strand_id
1 'polypeptide(L)'
;MLLATVTQTDPMYVIFGIPDREHLAIRRRVEEGRLKLPAGNRFRTSVKLSDGSTYKHTGTLDFTGVRVNSETGTSEARAEFPNRENVLRAGEFVRISLEGAVRPSAIVVPQRAVLEGPKEKFVYVVNAESKVEPRPVQVGEWTGEGWIIESGLKPGERVILDGVMKIGPGAPVQAVEATPDGTPAAAPGAPQGAAPAAQEAAPPPAKAAK
;
A
#
# COMPACT_ATOMS: atom_id res chain seq x y z
N MET A 1 -43.28 24.18 22.78
CA MET A 1 -43.30 24.28 21.32
C MET A 1 -41.90 24.53 20.85
N LEU A 2 -41.28 23.62 20.07
CA LEU A 2 -39.94 23.82 19.52
C LEU A 2 -40.08 24.70 18.28
N LEU A 3 -39.47 25.89 18.29
CA LEU A 3 -39.62 26.89 17.20
C LEU A 3 -38.55 26.79 16.13
N ALA A 4 -37.33 26.36 16.49
CA ALA A 4 -36.22 26.18 15.56
C ALA A 4 -35.16 25.24 16.13
N THR A 5 -34.44 24.58 15.26
CA THR A 5 -33.21 23.82 15.58
C THR A 5 -32.05 24.49 14.88
N VAL A 6 -31.00 24.87 15.63
CA VAL A 6 -29.79 25.45 15.09
C VAL A 6 -28.72 24.37 15.11
N THR A 7 -28.12 24.10 13.96
CA THR A 7 -27.02 23.13 13.81
C THR A 7 -25.74 23.87 13.47
N GLN A 8 -24.68 23.63 14.23
CA GLN A 8 -23.35 24.12 13.91
C GLN A 8 -22.78 23.27 12.76
N THR A 9 -22.32 23.92 11.69
CA THR A 9 -21.80 23.27 10.48
C THR A 9 -20.29 23.41 10.32
N ASP A 10 -19.62 24.28 11.08
CA ASP A 10 -18.17 24.48 11.09
C ASP A 10 -17.69 24.68 12.54
N PRO A 11 -16.79 23.84 13.09
CA PRO A 11 -16.30 22.61 12.44
C PRO A 11 -17.36 21.49 12.38
N MET A 12 -17.19 20.57 11.42
CA MET A 12 -18.00 19.37 11.26
C MET A 12 -17.31 18.18 11.94
N TYR A 13 -18.09 17.34 12.58
CA TYR A 13 -17.59 16.13 13.23
C TYR A 13 -18.00 14.88 12.45
N VAL A 14 -17.02 14.03 12.15
CA VAL A 14 -17.24 12.69 11.61
C VAL A 14 -17.12 11.71 12.77
N ILE A 15 -18.23 11.01 13.06
CA ILE A 15 -18.31 10.04 14.15
C ILE A 15 -18.24 8.65 13.53
N PHE A 16 -17.40 7.76 14.06
CA PHE A 16 -17.27 6.39 13.58
C PHE A 16 -16.90 5.45 14.73
N GLY A 17 -17.29 4.17 14.58
CA GLY A 17 -16.97 3.12 15.55
C GLY A 17 -15.76 2.31 15.13
N ILE A 18 -14.84 2.09 16.05
CA ILE A 18 -13.71 1.18 15.88
C ILE A 18 -14.03 -0.09 16.66
N PRO A 19 -14.09 -1.27 16.01
CA PRO A 19 -14.30 -2.52 16.73
C PRO A 19 -13.22 -2.76 17.78
N ASP A 20 -13.61 -3.19 18.97
CA ASP A 20 -12.67 -3.37 20.09
C ASP A 20 -11.55 -4.34 19.77
N ARG A 21 -11.84 -5.41 19.00
CA ARG A 21 -10.83 -6.35 18.49
C ARG A 21 -9.73 -5.64 17.68
N GLU A 22 -10.08 -4.62 16.91
CA GLU A 22 -9.13 -3.89 16.07
C GLU A 22 -8.30 -2.93 16.91
N HIS A 23 -8.94 -2.28 17.89
CA HIS A 23 -8.24 -1.47 18.89
C HIS A 23 -7.19 -2.29 19.66
N LEU A 24 -7.55 -3.48 20.12
CA LEU A 24 -6.62 -4.40 20.79
C LEU A 24 -5.51 -4.90 19.87
N ALA A 25 -5.80 -5.16 18.59
CA ALA A 25 -4.78 -5.55 17.61
C ALA A 25 -3.79 -4.42 17.33
N ILE A 26 -4.26 -3.18 17.19
CA ILE A 26 -3.40 -1.99 17.07
C ILE A 26 -2.51 -1.85 18.30
N ARG A 27 -3.07 -1.93 19.48
CA ARG A 27 -2.34 -1.83 20.74
C ARG A 27 -1.23 -2.86 20.85
N ARG A 28 -1.52 -4.13 20.54
CA ARG A 28 -0.53 -5.21 20.50
C ARG A 28 0.61 -4.92 19.52
N ARG A 29 0.29 -4.46 18.29
CA ARG A 29 1.30 -4.09 17.30
C ARG A 29 2.20 -2.95 17.77
N VAL A 30 1.65 -2.01 18.55
CA VAL A 30 2.43 -0.93 19.16
C VAL A 30 3.35 -1.45 20.26
N GLU A 31 2.84 -2.29 21.15
CA GLU A 31 3.62 -2.91 22.24
C GLU A 31 4.76 -3.78 21.68
N GLU A 32 4.55 -4.47 20.58
CA GLU A 32 5.57 -5.26 19.85
C GLU A 32 6.53 -4.39 18.99
N GLY A 33 6.35 -3.07 18.97
CA GLY A 33 7.18 -2.15 18.18
C GLY A 33 6.96 -2.25 16.66
N ARG A 34 5.96 -3.03 16.22
CA ARG A 34 5.62 -3.21 14.80
C ARG A 34 4.79 -2.05 14.23
N LEU A 35 4.22 -1.23 15.08
CA LEU A 35 3.46 -0.04 14.70
C LEU A 35 3.88 1.14 15.59
N LYS A 36 4.21 2.26 14.97
CA LYS A 36 4.44 3.53 15.66
C LYS A 36 3.27 4.45 15.39
N LEU A 37 2.64 4.92 16.46
CA LEU A 37 1.58 5.92 16.36
C LEU A 37 2.18 7.32 16.19
N PRO A 38 1.45 8.25 15.58
CA PRO A 38 1.89 9.64 15.47
C PRO A 38 2.01 10.30 16.86
N ALA A 39 2.82 11.35 16.92
CA ALA A 39 3.05 12.08 18.16
C ALA A 39 1.74 12.58 18.79
N GLY A 40 1.58 12.34 20.10
CA GLY A 40 0.37 12.72 20.84
C GLY A 40 -0.89 11.98 20.44
N ASN A 41 -0.79 10.83 19.75
CA ASN A 41 -1.93 10.06 19.25
C ASN A 41 -2.88 10.85 18.34
N ARG A 42 -2.39 11.91 17.71
CA ARG A 42 -3.15 12.74 16.78
C ARG A 42 -2.97 12.21 15.36
N PHE A 43 -4.03 11.69 14.80
CA PHE A 43 -4.07 11.19 13.44
C PHE A 43 -4.56 12.28 12.49
N ARG A 44 -3.88 12.41 11.36
CA ARG A 44 -4.45 13.13 10.23
C ARG A 44 -5.53 12.27 9.61
N THR A 45 -6.65 12.88 9.28
CA THR A 45 -7.79 12.15 8.72
C THR A 45 -8.16 12.76 7.37
N SER A 46 -8.51 11.91 6.42
CA SER A 46 -9.09 12.28 5.13
C SER A 46 -10.47 11.65 4.99
N VAL A 47 -11.37 12.35 4.30
CA VAL A 47 -12.74 11.92 4.06
C VAL A 47 -12.97 11.74 2.57
N LYS A 48 -13.55 10.61 2.22
CA LYS A 48 -14.07 10.33 0.89
C LYS A 48 -15.59 10.40 0.92
N LEU A 49 -16.15 11.26 0.09
CA LEU A 49 -17.58 11.50 -0.01
C LEU A 49 -18.31 10.33 -0.69
N SER A 50 -19.62 10.32 -0.64
CA SER A 50 -20.47 9.29 -1.25
C SER A 50 -20.33 9.18 -2.77
N ASP A 51 -19.99 10.29 -3.45
CA ASP A 51 -19.72 10.35 -4.89
C ASP A 51 -18.32 9.82 -5.28
N GLY A 52 -17.50 9.44 -4.29
CA GLY A 52 -16.15 8.95 -4.48
C GLY A 52 -15.08 10.03 -4.52
N SER A 53 -15.42 11.31 -4.47
CA SER A 53 -14.47 12.41 -4.38
C SER A 53 -13.84 12.49 -2.99
N THR A 54 -12.61 12.99 -2.92
CA THR A 54 -11.93 13.22 -1.64
C THR A 54 -12.16 14.65 -1.19
N TYR A 55 -12.58 14.80 0.06
CA TYR A 55 -12.75 16.12 0.66
C TYR A 55 -11.40 16.85 0.75
N LYS A 56 -11.37 18.12 0.33
CA LYS A 56 -10.11 18.88 0.17
C LYS A 56 -9.39 19.21 1.48
N HIS A 57 -10.12 19.27 2.60
CA HIS A 57 -9.53 19.58 3.90
C HIS A 57 -9.29 18.31 4.69
N THR A 58 -8.14 18.23 5.33
CA THR A 58 -7.84 17.16 6.28
C THR A 58 -8.37 17.51 7.66
N GLY A 59 -8.87 16.51 8.35
CA GLY A 59 -9.27 16.63 9.74
C GLY A 59 -8.21 16.09 10.69
N THR A 60 -8.50 16.20 11.97
CA THR A 60 -7.71 15.66 13.06
C THR A 60 -8.56 14.76 13.93
N LEU A 61 -8.01 13.62 14.29
CA LEU A 61 -8.59 12.70 15.27
C LEU A 61 -7.69 12.65 16.48
N ASP A 62 -8.28 12.87 17.66
CA ASP A 62 -7.64 12.67 18.96
C ASP A 62 -8.22 11.42 19.63
N PHE A 63 -7.39 10.42 19.84
CA PHE A 63 -7.77 9.17 20.50
C PHE A 63 -7.90 9.27 22.04
N THR A 64 -7.65 10.42 22.64
CA THR A 64 -7.64 10.56 24.10
C THR A 64 -9.02 10.49 24.75
N GLY A 65 -10.10 10.58 23.98
CA GLY A 65 -11.48 10.61 24.48
C GLY A 65 -12.37 9.45 24.03
N VAL A 66 -11.79 8.30 23.68
CA VAL A 66 -12.57 7.18 23.15
C VAL A 66 -13.53 6.61 24.18
N ARG A 67 -14.84 6.72 23.92
CA ARG A 67 -15.89 6.11 24.73
C ARG A 67 -16.26 4.76 24.14
N VAL A 68 -16.27 3.72 24.98
CA VAL A 68 -16.73 2.38 24.56
C VAL A 68 -18.24 2.31 24.64
N ASN A 69 -18.88 1.95 23.54
CA ASN A 69 -20.29 1.60 23.51
C ASN A 69 -20.43 0.12 23.84
N SER A 70 -20.99 -0.18 25.02
CA SER A 70 -21.14 -1.54 25.53
C SER A 70 -22.15 -2.39 24.74
N GLU A 71 -23.08 -1.76 24.02
CA GLU A 71 -24.10 -2.47 23.24
C GLU A 71 -23.55 -2.99 21.91
N THR A 72 -22.64 -2.23 21.30
CA THR A 72 -22.06 -2.57 19.98
C THR A 72 -20.67 -3.15 20.06
N GLY A 73 -20.00 -3.09 21.23
CA GLY A 73 -18.61 -3.50 21.38
C GLY A 73 -17.64 -2.68 20.53
N THR A 74 -17.99 -1.40 20.26
CA THR A 74 -17.18 -0.49 19.47
C THR A 74 -16.75 0.70 20.30
N SER A 75 -15.54 1.17 20.04
CA SER A 75 -15.03 2.43 20.57
C SER A 75 -15.44 3.56 19.63
N GLU A 76 -16.24 4.51 20.11
CA GLU A 76 -16.63 5.68 19.33
C GLU A 76 -15.46 6.65 19.25
N ALA A 77 -15.10 7.01 18.03
CA ALA A 77 -14.09 8.01 17.73
C ALA A 77 -14.71 9.16 16.94
N ARG A 78 -14.16 10.36 17.14
CA ARG A 78 -14.65 11.59 16.51
C ARG A 78 -13.48 12.32 15.86
N ALA A 79 -13.59 12.57 14.56
CA ALA A 79 -12.65 13.40 13.82
C ALA A 79 -13.30 14.77 13.52
N GLU A 80 -12.52 15.82 13.69
CA GLU A 80 -12.93 17.20 13.45
C GLU A 80 -12.42 17.67 12.09
N PHE A 81 -13.32 18.27 11.29
CA PHE A 81 -13.03 18.81 9.97
C PHE A 81 -13.48 20.26 9.84
N PRO A 82 -12.66 21.16 9.29
CA PRO A 82 -13.13 22.49 8.92
C PRO A 82 -14.13 22.37 7.78
N ASN A 83 -15.25 23.09 7.85
CA ASN A 83 -16.33 23.00 6.86
C ASN A 83 -16.91 24.37 6.48
N ARG A 84 -16.04 25.35 6.25
CA ARG A 84 -16.43 26.73 5.90
C ARG A 84 -17.29 26.84 4.65
N GLU A 85 -17.09 25.92 3.71
CA GLU A 85 -17.81 25.89 2.43
C GLU A 85 -19.11 25.07 2.49
N ASN A 86 -19.45 24.53 3.66
CA ASN A 86 -20.63 23.69 3.88
C ASN A 86 -20.79 22.51 2.91
N VAL A 87 -19.64 21.93 2.48
CA VAL A 87 -19.62 20.76 1.62
C VAL A 87 -20.06 19.50 2.37
N LEU A 88 -19.58 19.36 3.61
CA LEU A 88 -20.02 18.25 4.48
C LEU A 88 -21.38 18.57 5.08
N ARG A 89 -22.29 17.62 5.02
CA ARG A 89 -23.65 17.76 5.55
C ARG A 89 -23.88 16.84 6.73
N ALA A 90 -24.61 17.33 7.72
CA ALA A 90 -25.00 16.50 8.86
C ALA A 90 -25.91 15.34 8.41
N GLY A 91 -25.62 14.13 8.89
CA GLY A 91 -26.34 12.90 8.52
C GLY A 91 -25.85 12.23 7.22
N GLU A 92 -24.80 12.75 6.57
CA GLU A 92 -24.20 12.13 5.40
C GLU A 92 -23.26 10.99 5.81
N PHE A 93 -23.30 9.88 5.05
CA PHE A 93 -22.34 8.79 5.21
C PHE A 93 -21.08 9.06 4.39
N VAL A 94 -19.95 8.98 5.06
CA VAL A 94 -18.63 9.21 4.44
C VAL A 94 -17.67 8.09 4.81
N ARG A 95 -16.63 7.90 3.98
CA ARG A 95 -15.54 6.99 4.31
C ARG A 95 -14.38 7.79 4.86
N ILE A 96 -13.95 7.47 6.08
CA ILE A 96 -12.80 8.10 6.72
C ILE A 96 -11.56 7.21 6.57
N SER A 97 -10.41 7.85 6.30
CA SER A 97 -9.09 7.21 6.31
C SER A 97 -8.23 7.88 7.37
N LEU A 98 -7.53 7.08 8.16
CA LEU A 98 -6.62 7.53 9.21
C LEU A 98 -5.18 7.41 8.71
N GLU A 99 -4.43 8.50 8.83
CA GLU A 99 -3.05 8.59 8.34
C GLU A 99 -2.11 8.99 9.49
N GLY A 100 -0.84 8.54 9.41
CA GLY A 100 0.20 8.91 10.35
C GLY A 100 0.75 7.77 11.19
N ALA A 101 0.11 6.61 11.20
CA ALA A 101 0.74 5.42 11.76
C ALA A 101 1.82 4.88 10.81
N VAL A 102 2.96 4.47 11.37
CA VAL A 102 4.11 3.99 10.59
C VAL A 102 4.49 2.60 11.06
N ARG A 103 4.71 1.69 10.13
CA ARG A 103 5.27 0.35 10.37
C ARG A 103 6.79 0.36 10.04
N PRO A 104 7.67 0.59 11.00
CA PRO A 104 9.10 0.88 10.75
C PRO A 104 9.87 -0.30 10.13
N SER A 105 9.37 -1.52 10.30
CA SER A 105 10.04 -2.75 9.83
C SER A 105 9.15 -3.56 8.88
N ALA A 106 8.25 -2.90 8.16
CA ALA A 106 7.39 -3.59 7.19
C ALA A 106 8.23 -4.07 6.00
N ILE A 107 8.13 -5.36 5.69
CA ILE A 107 8.68 -5.92 4.45
C ILE A 107 7.57 -5.82 3.40
N VAL A 108 7.81 -5.04 2.35
CA VAL A 108 6.88 -4.90 1.23
C VAL A 108 7.42 -5.69 0.05
N VAL A 109 6.58 -6.56 -0.51
CA VAL A 109 6.93 -7.40 -1.66
C VAL A 109 5.96 -7.09 -2.79
N PRO A 110 6.45 -6.78 -4.02
CA PRO A 110 5.59 -6.55 -5.17
C PRO A 110 4.66 -7.72 -5.44
N GLN A 111 3.43 -7.44 -5.90
CA GLN A 111 2.40 -8.46 -6.12
C GLN A 111 2.88 -9.64 -6.96
N ARG A 112 3.64 -9.37 -8.02
CA ARG A 112 4.15 -10.36 -8.96
C ARG A 112 5.08 -11.41 -8.33
N ALA A 113 5.69 -11.11 -7.17
CA ALA A 113 6.56 -12.04 -6.46
C ALA A 113 5.80 -12.95 -5.48
N VAL A 114 4.54 -12.62 -5.16
CA VAL A 114 3.70 -13.40 -4.28
C VAL A 114 2.88 -14.38 -5.09
N LEU A 115 3.14 -15.66 -4.90
CA LEU A 115 2.49 -16.74 -5.61
C LEU A 115 1.43 -17.41 -4.74
N GLU A 116 0.38 -17.92 -5.38
CA GLU A 116 -0.65 -18.69 -4.71
C GLU A 116 -0.30 -20.17 -4.72
N GLY A 117 -0.13 -20.74 -3.54
CA GLY A 117 0.04 -22.17 -3.34
C GLY A 117 -1.28 -22.87 -2.98
N PRO A 118 -1.30 -24.22 -2.90
CA PRO A 118 -2.51 -24.99 -2.60
C PRO A 118 -3.11 -24.71 -1.21
N LYS A 119 -2.30 -24.26 -0.27
CA LYS A 119 -2.72 -24.02 1.13
C LYS A 119 -2.52 -22.56 1.54
N GLU A 120 -1.45 -21.94 1.08
CA GLU A 120 -1.04 -20.61 1.51
C GLU A 120 -0.24 -19.89 0.40
N LYS A 121 -0.12 -18.59 0.53
CA LYS A 121 0.72 -17.79 -0.36
C LYS A 121 2.18 -18.02 -0.03
N PHE A 122 3.03 -18.00 -1.05
CA PHE A 122 4.47 -18.19 -0.90
C PHE A 122 5.25 -17.27 -1.82
N VAL A 123 6.52 -17.10 -1.52
CA VAL A 123 7.49 -16.40 -2.37
C VAL A 123 8.68 -17.30 -2.60
N TYR A 124 9.41 -17.04 -3.68
CA TYR A 124 10.70 -17.67 -3.88
C TYR A 124 11.82 -16.79 -3.33
N VAL A 125 12.64 -17.36 -2.45
CA VAL A 125 13.80 -16.72 -1.84
C VAL A 125 15.06 -17.37 -2.40
N VAL A 126 16.10 -16.58 -2.64
CA VAL A 126 17.42 -17.08 -3.02
C VAL A 126 18.25 -17.27 -1.74
N ASN A 127 18.64 -18.51 -1.46
CA ASN A 127 19.47 -18.82 -0.29
C ASN A 127 20.95 -18.46 -0.50
N ALA A 128 21.79 -18.67 0.52
CA ALA A 128 23.23 -18.38 0.47
C ALA A 128 23.98 -19.19 -0.61
N GLU A 129 23.43 -20.33 -1.04
CA GLU A 129 23.99 -21.21 -2.06
C GLU A 129 23.51 -20.84 -3.48
N SER A 130 22.84 -19.68 -3.65
CA SER A 130 22.22 -19.24 -4.91
C SER A 130 21.17 -20.22 -5.46
N LYS A 131 20.48 -20.95 -4.57
CA LYS A 131 19.38 -21.85 -4.92
C LYS A 131 18.04 -21.26 -4.54
N VAL A 132 17.02 -21.60 -5.29
CA VAL A 132 15.63 -21.16 -5.09
C VAL A 132 14.96 -22.00 -4.01
N GLU A 133 14.40 -21.34 -3.01
CA GLU A 133 13.63 -21.96 -1.93
C GLU A 133 12.23 -21.37 -1.88
N PRO A 134 11.15 -22.17 -1.97
CA PRO A 134 9.80 -21.68 -1.74
C PRO A 134 9.62 -21.41 -0.24
N ARG A 135 9.21 -20.21 0.10
CA ARG A 135 9.00 -19.78 1.49
C ARG A 135 7.54 -19.37 1.68
N PRO A 136 6.78 -20.08 2.54
CA PRO A 136 5.42 -19.67 2.86
C PRO A 136 5.42 -18.33 3.58
N VAL A 137 4.47 -17.44 3.21
CA VAL A 137 4.36 -16.08 3.75
C VAL A 137 2.92 -15.75 4.10
N GLN A 138 2.75 -15.04 5.20
CA GLN A 138 1.48 -14.42 5.52
C GLN A 138 1.48 -12.99 4.98
N VAL A 139 0.58 -12.73 4.05
CA VAL A 139 0.38 -11.39 3.50
C VAL A 139 -0.64 -10.62 4.32
N GLY A 140 -0.35 -9.37 4.60
CA GLY A 140 -1.24 -8.43 5.28
C GLY A 140 -1.90 -7.48 4.30
N GLU A 141 -1.87 -6.18 4.62
CA GLU A 141 -2.52 -5.13 3.84
C GLU A 141 -1.76 -4.83 2.53
N TRP A 142 -2.51 -4.41 1.55
CA TRP A 142 -2.00 -3.87 0.29
C TRP A 142 -1.64 -2.39 0.44
N THR A 143 -0.45 -1.97 -0.03
CA THR A 143 0.03 -0.58 0.09
C THR A 143 0.08 0.18 -1.23
N GLY A 144 -0.44 -0.33 -2.30
CA GLY A 144 -0.31 0.29 -3.63
C GLY A 144 0.99 -0.05 -4.35
N GLU A 145 2.09 -0.27 -3.64
CA GLU A 145 3.37 -0.74 -4.18
C GLU A 145 3.51 -2.26 -4.10
N GLY A 146 2.86 -2.89 -3.13
CA GLY A 146 2.91 -4.33 -2.93
C GLY A 146 2.20 -4.80 -1.68
N TRP A 147 2.37 -6.07 -1.36
CA TRP A 147 1.88 -6.70 -0.15
C TRP A 147 2.84 -6.47 1.02
N ILE A 148 2.31 -6.04 2.15
CA ILE A 148 3.04 -6.11 3.41
C ILE A 148 3.10 -7.57 3.84
N ILE A 149 4.30 -8.07 4.11
CA ILE A 149 4.49 -9.43 4.63
C ILE A 149 4.48 -9.37 6.16
N GLU A 150 3.52 -10.04 6.79
CA GLU A 150 3.38 -10.08 8.24
C GLU A 150 4.32 -11.12 8.89
N SER A 151 4.54 -12.25 8.19
CA SER A 151 5.48 -13.29 8.63
C SER A 151 5.97 -14.14 7.46
N GLY A 152 7.10 -14.83 7.66
CA GLY A 152 7.71 -15.72 6.68
C GLY A 152 8.96 -15.19 6.00
N LEU A 153 9.22 -13.88 6.04
CA LEU A 153 10.44 -13.26 5.50
C LEU A 153 11.21 -12.50 6.58
N LYS A 154 12.51 -12.41 6.38
CA LYS A 154 13.42 -11.60 7.19
C LYS A 154 13.97 -10.43 6.37
N PRO A 155 14.26 -9.27 7.00
CA PRO A 155 14.93 -8.17 6.32
C PRO A 155 16.26 -8.62 5.69
N GLY A 156 16.50 -8.20 4.44
CA GLY A 156 17.71 -8.54 3.70
C GLY A 156 17.68 -9.85 2.90
N GLU A 157 16.61 -10.64 2.99
CA GLU A 157 16.43 -11.81 2.12
C GLU A 157 16.13 -11.36 0.67
N ARG A 158 16.69 -12.11 -0.30
CA ARG A 158 16.49 -11.84 -1.72
C ARG A 158 15.26 -12.58 -2.21
N VAL A 159 14.25 -11.84 -2.63
CA VAL A 159 13.01 -12.38 -3.20
C VAL A 159 13.04 -12.30 -4.72
N ILE A 160 12.62 -13.35 -5.39
CA ILE A 160 12.55 -13.41 -6.85
C ILE A 160 11.29 -12.70 -7.31
N LEU A 161 11.45 -11.66 -8.14
CA LEU A 161 10.35 -10.86 -8.66
C LEU A 161 9.83 -11.37 -10.01
N ASP A 162 10.74 -11.83 -10.88
CA ASP A 162 10.43 -12.24 -12.25
C ASP A 162 11.08 -13.58 -12.58
N GLY A 163 10.54 -14.24 -13.61
CA GLY A 163 11.07 -15.54 -14.07
C GLY A 163 10.57 -16.74 -13.27
N VAL A 164 9.65 -16.57 -12.35
CA VAL A 164 9.09 -17.62 -11.46
C VAL A 164 8.54 -18.84 -12.21
N MET A 165 8.06 -18.66 -13.45
CA MET A 165 7.53 -19.75 -14.30
C MET A 165 8.62 -20.64 -14.88
N LYS A 166 9.89 -20.21 -14.89
CA LYS A 166 11.02 -20.92 -15.48
C LYS A 166 11.90 -21.62 -14.46
N ILE A 167 11.63 -21.41 -13.17
CA ILE A 167 12.46 -21.91 -12.08
C ILE A 167 11.64 -22.86 -11.20
N GLY A 168 12.30 -23.90 -10.69
CA GLY A 168 11.72 -24.82 -9.72
C GLY A 168 12.46 -24.75 -8.39
N PRO A 169 11.88 -25.34 -7.33
CA PRO A 169 12.56 -25.48 -6.03
C PRO A 169 13.94 -26.14 -6.21
N GLY A 170 14.96 -25.56 -5.59
CA GLY A 170 16.33 -26.07 -5.65
C GLY A 170 17.13 -25.71 -6.92
N ALA A 171 16.52 -25.02 -7.90
CA ALA A 171 17.22 -24.59 -9.10
C ALA A 171 18.31 -23.55 -8.76
N PRO A 172 19.52 -23.66 -9.34
CA PRO A 172 20.53 -22.62 -9.21
C PRO A 172 20.12 -21.40 -10.04
N VAL A 173 20.25 -20.20 -9.48
CA VAL A 173 19.88 -18.95 -10.16
C VAL A 173 20.99 -17.92 -10.03
N GLN A 174 21.17 -17.15 -11.10
CA GLN A 174 21.97 -15.93 -11.06
C GLN A 174 21.00 -14.76 -10.80
N ALA A 175 21.05 -14.23 -9.58
CA ALA A 175 20.22 -13.10 -9.21
C ALA A 175 20.78 -11.81 -9.81
N VAL A 176 19.97 -11.12 -10.60
CA VAL A 176 20.22 -9.74 -11.05
C VAL A 176 19.36 -8.84 -10.18
N GLU A 177 19.95 -7.80 -9.60
CA GLU A 177 19.19 -6.84 -8.81
C GLU A 177 18.19 -6.11 -9.72
N ALA A 178 16.92 -6.17 -9.34
CA ALA A 178 15.86 -5.43 -10.00
C ALA A 178 15.48 -4.21 -9.15
N THR A 179 15.23 -3.09 -9.80
CA THR A 179 14.59 -1.94 -9.16
C THR A 179 13.15 -2.30 -8.80
N PRO A 180 12.51 -1.62 -7.82
CA PRO A 180 11.11 -1.86 -7.44
C PRO A 180 10.14 -1.85 -8.63
N ASP A 181 10.44 -1.09 -9.67
CA ASP A 181 9.69 -1.00 -10.93
C ASP A 181 9.92 -2.18 -11.89
N GLY A 182 10.76 -3.17 -11.51
CA GLY A 182 11.03 -4.36 -12.31
C GLY A 182 11.93 -4.16 -13.53
N THR A 183 12.55 -3.01 -13.65
CA THR A 183 13.58 -2.79 -14.66
C THR A 183 14.88 -3.41 -14.15
N PRO A 184 15.52 -4.33 -14.89
CA PRO A 184 16.81 -4.86 -14.47
C PRO A 184 17.80 -3.71 -14.32
N ALA A 185 18.43 -3.60 -13.15
CA ALA A 185 19.52 -2.65 -12.95
C ALA A 185 20.61 -3.02 -13.95
N ALA A 186 21.01 -2.06 -14.77
CA ALA A 186 22.05 -2.26 -15.78
C ALA A 186 23.31 -2.79 -15.11
N ALA A 187 23.74 -3.98 -15.49
CA ALA A 187 24.99 -4.56 -15.03
C ALA A 187 26.16 -3.63 -15.42
N PRO A 188 27.05 -3.26 -14.50
CA PRO A 188 28.25 -2.52 -14.86
C PRO A 188 29.17 -3.43 -15.68
N GLY A 189 29.20 -3.24 -17.00
CA GLY A 189 30.22 -3.87 -17.85
C GLY A 189 29.76 -4.76 -19.00
N ALA A 190 28.69 -4.38 -19.72
CA ALA A 190 28.55 -4.93 -21.09
C ALA A 190 29.09 -3.91 -22.10
N PRO A 191 30.03 -4.28 -23.01
CA PRO A 191 30.47 -3.38 -24.06
C PRO A 191 29.32 -3.12 -25.02
N GLN A 192 29.03 -1.84 -25.27
CA GLN A 192 28.09 -1.41 -26.30
C GLN A 192 28.57 -1.94 -27.65
N GLY A 193 27.94 -3.01 -28.13
CA GLY A 193 28.09 -3.52 -29.48
C GLY A 193 27.53 -2.51 -30.48
N ALA A 194 28.38 -2.21 -31.47
CA ALA A 194 28.19 -1.27 -32.55
C ALA A 194 26.79 -1.36 -33.20
N ALA A 195 26.24 -0.20 -33.48
CA ALA A 195 25.06 -0.03 -34.32
C ALA A 195 25.32 -0.56 -35.72
N PRO A 196 24.41 -1.30 -36.36
CA PRO A 196 24.56 -1.63 -37.78
C PRO A 196 24.32 -0.37 -38.61
N ALA A 197 25.27 -0.10 -39.50
CA ALA A 197 25.23 0.98 -40.47
C ALA A 197 23.97 0.91 -41.34
N ALA A 198 23.32 2.05 -41.46
CA ALA A 198 22.19 2.27 -42.37
C ALA A 198 22.67 1.99 -43.80
N GLN A 199 22.12 0.99 -44.47
CA GLN A 199 22.20 0.81 -45.91
C GLN A 199 21.33 1.86 -46.58
N GLU A 200 21.98 2.73 -47.26
CA GLU A 200 21.44 3.73 -48.19
C GLU A 200 20.68 3.01 -49.32
N ALA A 201 19.37 3.17 -49.35
CA ALA A 201 18.53 2.65 -50.42
C ALA A 201 18.57 3.61 -51.62
N ALA A 202 19.08 3.11 -52.75
CA ALA A 202 19.09 3.79 -54.03
C ALA A 202 17.65 4.10 -54.53
N PRO A 203 17.44 5.23 -55.25
CA PRO A 203 16.12 5.58 -55.77
C PRO A 203 15.74 4.75 -57.00
N PRO A 204 14.44 4.46 -57.21
CA PRO A 204 13.94 3.70 -58.37
C PRO A 204 13.98 4.53 -59.67
N PRO A 205 14.17 3.90 -60.86
CA PRO A 205 14.23 4.58 -62.13
C PRO A 205 12.85 5.07 -62.61
N ALA A 206 12.89 6.29 -63.15
CA ALA A 206 11.74 6.93 -63.76
C ALA A 206 11.21 6.16 -65.00
N LYS A 207 9.93 5.84 -65.07
CA LYS A 207 9.24 5.36 -66.27
C LYS A 207 8.90 6.52 -67.15
N ALA A 208 9.48 6.52 -68.39
CA ALA A 208 9.16 7.41 -69.46
C ALA A 208 7.69 7.16 -69.98
N ALA A 209 7.01 8.24 -70.23
CA ALA A 209 5.72 8.28 -70.89
C ALA A 209 5.86 8.10 -72.40
N LYS A 210 4.91 7.40 -72.93
CA LYS A 210 4.46 7.54 -74.30
C LYS A 210 2.92 7.56 -74.31
#